data_d33f498fa7cce5d21ac47276cb44f304
#
_entry.id   d33f498fa7cce5d21ac47276cb44f304
#
_cell.length_a   1.000
_cell.length_b   1.000
_cell.length_c   1.000
_cell.angle_alpha   90.00
_cell.angle_beta   90.00
_cell.angle_gamma   90.00
#
_symmetry.space_group_name_H-M   'P 1'
#
loop_
_entity.id
_entity.type
_entity.pdbx_description
1 polymer ?
#
loop_
_entity_poly.entity_id
_entity_poly.type
_entity_poly.pdbx_seq_one_letter_code
_entity_poly.pdbx_strand_id
1 'polypeptide(L)'
;KAVTEVALRFGRVVVIAPETTQSGMAHAVTMYSPLYLRTVEKRGDLTVYACSGTPVDCVKMGYDHIFAGERPALNISGINHGSNSAVSILYSGTMGAAIEASFYGAPSVGLSLTDHSPDADFEASALFAEKIISDMLTANINEPVCLNVNIPVGRPDQIRGYRVCRQNRGYWKEEFYCRKDPRGKDYFWLTGDFYNQEPDATDTDEWALANGYISVVPVQVDM
;
A
#
# COMPACT_ATOMS: atom_id res chain seq x y z
N LYS A 1 12.70 2.71 0.10
CA LYS A 1 13.74 3.72 -0.24
C LYS A 1 13.23 4.71 -1.30
N ALA A 2 12.68 4.27 -2.45
CA ALA A 2 12.27 5.16 -3.53
C ALA A 2 11.32 6.27 -3.04
N VAL A 3 10.19 5.92 -2.43
CA VAL A 3 9.22 6.90 -1.94
C VAL A 3 9.74 7.75 -0.77
N THR A 4 10.67 7.25 0.02
CA THR A 4 11.30 8.02 1.13
C THR A 4 12.09 9.19 0.60
N GLU A 5 12.90 8.98 -0.43
CA GLU A 5 13.69 10.05 -1.07
C GLU A 5 12.79 11.08 -1.76
N VAL A 6 11.68 10.64 -2.32
CA VAL A 6 10.65 11.55 -2.86
C VAL A 6 10.02 12.38 -1.75
N ALA A 7 9.55 11.74 -0.68
CA ALA A 7 8.87 12.41 0.42
C ALA A 7 9.75 13.46 1.12
N LEU A 8 11.07 13.23 1.21
CA LEU A 8 12.05 14.18 1.78
C LEU A 8 12.11 15.52 1.03
N ARG A 9 11.66 15.58 -0.21
CA ARG A 9 11.58 16.85 -0.98
C ARG A 9 10.46 17.77 -0.47
N PHE A 10 9.50 17.22 0.27
CA PHE A 10 8.34 17.94 0.77
C PHE A 10 8.43 18.31 2.25
N GLY A 11 9.36 17.71 3.00
CA GLY A 11 9.55 18.03 4.41
C GLY A 11 10.13 16.90 5.25
N ARG A 12 9.94 17.01 6.55
CA ARG A 12 10.40 16.00 7.53
C ARG A 12 9.67 14.67 7.32
N VAL A 13 10.42 13.58 7.28
CA VAL A 13 9.92 12.22 7.04
C VAL A 13 10.21 11.30 8.22
N VAL A 14 9.19 10.64 8.70
CA VAL A 14 9.29 9.54 9.66
C VAL A 14 8.87 8.27 8.95
N VAL A 15 9.75 7.28 8.92
CA VAL A 15 9.46 5.95 8.38
C VAL A 15 9.33 4.98 9.54
N ILE A 16 8.24 4.22 9.58
CA ILE A 16 8.05 3.10 10.50
C ILE A 16 7.67 1.89 9.66
N ALA A 17 8.50 0.87 9.68
CA ALA A 17 8.31 -0.30 8.84
C ALA A 17 8.41 -1.60 9.65
N PRO A 18 7.64 -2.63 9.29
CA PRO A 18 7.80 -3.96 9.86
C PRO A 18 9.22 -4.51 9.63
N GLU A 19 9.76 -5.24 10.62
CA GLU A 19 11.06 -5.90 10.52
C GLU A 19 11.05 -7.10 9.57
N THR A 20 9.89 -7.69 9.36
CA THR A 20 9.69 -8.86 8.49
C THR A 20 8.62 -8.58 7.43
N THR A 21 8.64 -9.37 6.35
CA THR A 21 7.60 -9.30 5.31
C THR A 21 6.22 -9.60 5.89
N GLN A 22 5.22 -8.80 5.49
CA GLN A 22 3.86 -8.82 6.04
C GLN A 22 2.81 -9.02 4.94
N SER A 23 3.13 -9.83 3.92
CA SER A 23 2.20 -10.13 2.82
C SER A 23 0.94 -10.84 3.33
N GLY A 24 -0.23 -10.42 2.86
CA GLY A 24 -1.50 -11.03 3.23
C GLY A 24 -2.01 -10.71 4.63
N MET A 25 -1.37 -9.78 5.36
CA MET A 25 -1.77 -9.45 6.73
C MET A 25 -3.00 -8.55 6.82
N ALA A 26 -3.51 -8.06 5.72
CA ALA A 26 -4.72 -7.21 5.71
C ALA A 26 -4.64 -6.04 6.71
N HIS A 27 -5.68 -5.83 7.49
CA HIS A 27 -5.77 -4.84 8.56
C HIS A 27 -5.50 -5.46 9.97
N ALA A 28 -4.59 -6.45 10.02
CA ALA A 28 -4.30 -7.15 11.27
C ALA A 28 -3.54 -6.26 12.27
N VAL A 29 -3.85 -6.44 13.56
CA VAL A 29 -3.18 -5.80 14.69
C VAL A 29 -2.60 -6.86 15.63
N THR A 30 -1.51 -6.54 16.31
CA THR A 30 -0.86 -7.44 17.27
C THR A 30 -1.47 -7.24 18.67
N MET A 31 -2.24 -8.22 19.14
CA MET A 31 -2.97 -8.15 20.41
C MET A 31 -2.29 -8.88 21.58
N TYR A 32 -1.51 -9.92 21.30
CA TYR A 32 -1.10 -10.90 22.32
C TYR A 32 0.40 -10.93 22.62
N SER A 33 1.16 -10.04 22.01
CA SER A 33 2.60 -9.90 22.24
C SER A 33 3.02 -8.43 22.29
N PRO A 34 4.08 -8.11 23.04
CA PRO A 34 4.60 -6.76 23.07
C PRO A 34 5.16 -6.37 21.70
N LEU A 35 5.03 -5.10 21.35
CA LEU A 35 5.63 -4.50 20.17
C LEU A 35 6.96 -3.84 20.54
N TYR A 36 7.94 -4.01 19.70
CA TYR A 36 9.26 -3.39 19.83
C TYR A 36 9.46 -2.40 18.69
N LEU A 37 9.94 -1.21 19.04
CA LEU A 37 10.29 -0.15 18.10
C LEU A 37 11.75 0.21 18.26
N ARG A 38 12.53 0.09 17.19
CA ARG A 38 13.96 0.35 17.18
C ARG A 38 14.31 1.41 16.14
N THR A 39 15.05 2.44 16.54
CA THR A 39 15.61 3.40 15.60
C THR A 39 16.66 2.73 14.73
N VAL A 40 16.50 2.81 13.42
CA VAL A 40 17.42 2.24 12.42
C VAL A 40 18.34 3.32 11.86
N GLU A 41 17.78 4.50 11.59
CA GLU A 41 18.50 5.62 10.99
C GLU A 41 17.94 6.94 11.51
N LYS A 42 18.81 7.92 11.67
CA LYS A 42 18.44 9.31 11.90
C LYS A 42 19.44 10.22 11.19
N ARG A 43 19.00 10.89 10.13
CA ARG A 43 19.83 11.86 9.37
C ARG A 43 18.98 13.04 8.89
N GLY A 44 19.40 14.26 9.19
CA GLY A 44 18.65 15.46 8.80
C GLY A 44 17.17 15.35 9.16
N ASP A 45 16.31 15.51 8.17
CA ASP A 45 14.85 15.44 8.31
C ASP A 45 14.30 14.01 8.22
N LEU A 46 15.13 12.98 8.15
CA LEU A 46 14.73 11.57 8.11
C LEU A 46 14.96 10.89 9.46
N THR A 47 13.92 10.21 9.96
CA THR A 47 14.04 9.21 11.02
C THR A 47 13.38 7.91 10.58
N VAL A 48 14.09 6.79 10.71
CA VAL A 48 13.61 5.45 10.33
C VAL A 48 13.55 4.56 11.55
N TYR A 49 12.40 3.94 11.75
CA TYR A 49 12.16 2.94 12.78
C TYR A 49 11.82 1.59 12.15
N ALA A 50 12.28 0.53 12.81
CA ALA A 50 11.84 -0.84 12.58
C ALA A 50 10.89 -1.25 13.71
N CYS A 51 9.75 -1.84 13.36
CA CYS A 51 8.70 -2.29 14.27
C CYS A 51 8.54 -3.82 14.16
N SER A 52 8.40 -4.50 15.28
CA SER A 52 8.18 -5.95 15.29
C SER A 52 6.74 -6.36 14.92
N GLY A 53 5.84 -5.39 14.73
CA GLY A 53 4.42 -5.59 14.43
C GLY A 53 4.06 -5.56 12.95
N THR A 54 2.76 -5.49 12.70
CA THR A 54 2.16 -5.38 11.37
C THR A 54 2.30 -3.96 10.79
N PRO A 55 1.97 -3.73 9.51
CA PRO A 55 1.88 -2.38 8.94
C PRO A 55 0.90 -1.47 9.69
N VAL A 56 -0.21 -2.01 10.17
CA VAL A 56 -1.20 -1.28 10.98
C VAL A 56 -0.61 -0.90 12.35
N ASP A 57 0.12 -1.81 13.00
CA ASP A 57 0.82 -1.51 14.25
C ASP A 57 1.85 -0.40 14.08
N CYS A 58 2.55 -0.35 12.95
CA CYS A 58 3.47 0.73 12.62
C CYS A 58 2.77 2.09 12.61
N VAL A 59 1.58 2.17 12.03
CA VAL A 59 0.77 3.40 12.01
C VAL A 59 0.35 3.79 13.42
N LYS A 60 -0.21 2.84 14.18
CA LYS A 60 -0.62 3.08 15.57
C LYS A 60 0.54 3.61 16.42
N MET A 61 1.71 2.94 16.34
CA MET A 61 2.93 3.39 17.03
C MET A 61 3.37 4.79 16.59
N GLY A 62 3.23 5.10 15.30
CA GLY A 62 3.53 6.43 14.77
C GLY A 62 2.67 7.51 15.42
N TYR A 63 1.36 7.36 15.37
CA TYR A 63 0.43 8.36 15.87
C TYR A 63 0.42 8.46 17.39
N ASP A 64 0.43 7.34 18.10
CA ASP A 64 0.33 7.33 19.55
C ASP A 64 1.65 7.70 20.24
N HIS A 65 2.78 7.16 19.77
CA HIS A 65 4.06 7.25 20.46
C HIS A 65 5.04 8.25 19.83
N ILE A 66 5.20 8.26 18.49
CA ILE A 66 6.22 9.07 17.83
C ILE A 66 5.75 10.51 17.61
N PHE A 67 4.54 10.70 17.12
CA PHE A 67 3.97 12.03 16.89
C PHE A 67 3.31 12.62 18.15
N ALA A 68 2.91 11.77 19.10
CA ALA A 68 2.38 12.17 20.41
C ALA A 68 1.29 13.26 20.32
N GLY A 69 0.36 13.09 19.38
CA GLY A 69 -0.75 14.02 19.14
C GLY A 69 -0.53 15.03 18.00
N GLU A 70 0.68 15.14 17.45
CA GLU A 70 0.88 15.86 16.20
C GLU A 70 0.32 15.02 15.03
N ARG A 71 -0.25 15.71 14.04
CA ARG A 71 -0.77 15.06 12.85
C ARG A 71 0.19 15.26 11.68
N PRO A 72 0.67 14.18 11.02
CA PRO A 72 1.44 14.32 9.79
C PRO A 72 0.56 14.94 8.68
N ALA A 73 1.15 15.72 7.79
CA ALA A 73 0.45 16.33 6.67
C ALA A 73 -0.06 15.27 5.66
N LEU A 74 0.64 14.13 5.57
CA LEU A 74 0.29 13.03 4.69
C LEU A 74 0.86 11.72 5.24
N ASN A 75 0.09 10.64 5.17
CA ASN A 75 0.56 9.29 5.41
C ASN A 75 0.73 8.54 4.08
N ILE A 76 1.91 7.94 3.89
CA ILE A 76 2.24 7.19 2.68
C ILE A 76 2.58 5.76 3.09
N SER A 77 1.85 4.80 2.57
CA SER A 77 2.12 3.38 2.77
C SER A 77 2.58 2.72 1.47
N GLY A 78 3.68 1.98 1.51
CA GLY A 78 4.25 1.31 0.33
C GLY A 78 5.68 1.75 0.02
N ILE A 79 6.20 1.56 -1.19
CA ILE A 79 5.51 1.03 -2.38
C ILE A 79 5.47 -0.50 -2.28
N ASN A 80 4.28 -1.09 -2.40
CA ASN A 80 4.09 -2.53 -2.38
C ASN A 80 4.57 -3.17 -3.70
N HIS A 81 5.11 -4.38 -3.61
CA HIS A 81 5.30 -5.26 -4.76
C HIS A 81 3.99 -6.03 -5.02
N GLY A 82 3.44 -5.87 -6.21
CA GLY A 82 2.18 -6.45 -6.60
C GLY A 82 0.99 -5.50 -6.43
N SER A 83 -0.05 -5.74 -7.23
CA SER A 83 -1.27 -4.93 -7.24
C SER A 83 -2.10 -5.12 -5.97
N ASN A 84 -2.72 -4.04 -5.54
CA ASN A 84 -3.78 -4.01 -4.55
C ASN A 84 -5.12 -3.56 -5.16
N SER A 85 -5.31 -3.76 -6.47
CA SER A 85 -6.55 -3.48 -7.17
C SER A 85 -7.66 -4.47 -6.83
N ALA A 86 -8.87 -4.15 -7.20
CA ALA A 86 -10.07 -4.96 -6.97
C ALA A 86 -10.17 -5.49 -5.52
N VAL A 87 -10.48 -6.76 -5.34
CA VAL A 87 -10.60 -7.41 -4.02
C VAL A 87 -9.27 -7.49 -3.27
N SER A 88 -8.12 -7.36 -3.94
CA SER A 88 -6.80 -7.48 -3.32
C SER A 88 -6.55 -6.41 -2.25
N ILE A 89 -7.27 -5.30 -2.28
CA ILE A 89 -7.26 -4.28 -1.22
C ILE A 89 -7.56 -4.88 0.16
N LEU A 90 -8.44 -5.89 0.24
CA LEU A 90 -8.86 -6.52 1.50
C LEU A 90 -7.75 -7.34 2.16
N TYR A 91 -6.80 -7.83 1.38
CA TYR A 91 -5.67 -8.65 1.87
C TYR A 91 -4.40 -7.85 2.09
N SER A 92 -4.42 -6.57 1.71
CA SER A 92 -3.25 -5.72 1.67
C SER A 92 -2.90 -5.08 3.02
N GLY A 93 -1.73 -5.40 3.57
CA GLY A 93 -1.18 -4.68 4.71
C GLY A 93 -0.81 -3.23 4.37
N THR A 94 -0.43 -2.95 3.12
CA THR A 94 -0.17 -1.59 2.62
C THR A 94 -1.44 -0.74 2.69
N MET A 95 -2.57 -1.28 2.24
CA MET A 95 -3.84 -0.56 2.33
C MET A 95 -4.38 -0.55 3.76
N GLY A 96 -4.19 -1.61 4.53
CA GLY A 96 -4.52 -1.61 5.97
C GLY A 96 -3.86 -0.45 6.70
N ALA A 97 -2.58 -0.20 6.46
CA ALA A 97 -1.86 0.93 7.04
C ALA A 97 -2.39 2.29 6.55
N ALA A 98 -2.69 2.43 5.24
CA ALA A 98 -3.25 3.68 4.71
C ALA A 98 -4.64 3.98 5.28
N ILE A 99 -5.50 2.95 5.36
CA ILE A 99 -6.84 3.05 5.96
C ILE A 99 -6.75 3.40 7.45
N GLU A 100 -5.88 2.73 8.21
CA GLU A 100 -5.68 3.04 9.63
C GLU A 100 -5.27 4.50 9.85
N ALA A 101 -4.35 5.03 9.03
CA ALA A 101 -3.90 6.41 9.12
C ALA A 101 -5.06 7.41 8.88
N SER A 102 -5.99 7.08 7.98
CA SER A 102 -7.15 7.94 7.70
C SER A 102 -8.07 8.10 8.91
N PHE A 103 -8.15 7.10 9.80
CA PHE A 103 -8.92 7.20 11.04
C PHE A 103 -8.37 8.24 12.02
N TYR A 104 -7.07 8.53 11.95
CA TYR A 104 -6.45 9.62 12.71
C TYR A 104 -6.63 10.99 12.03
N GLY A 105 -7.38 11.04 10.93
CA GLY A 105 -7.73 12.26 10.22
C GLY A 105 -6.63 12.82 9.31
N ALA A 106 -5.57 12.06 9.03
CA ALA A 106 -4.57 12.45 8.04
C ALA A 106 -4.97 11.95 6.64
N PRO A 107 -4.79 12.76 5.58
CA PRO A 107 -4.81 12.25 4.22
C PRO A 107 -3.82 11.09 4.09
N SER A 108 -4.23 10.02 3.41
CA SER A 108 -3.41 8.82 3.31
C SER A 108 -3.43 8.22 1.91
N VAL A 109 -2.34 7.57 1.52
CA VAL A 109 -2.22 6.89 0.25
C VAL A 109 -1.48 5.57 0.41
N GLY A 110 -2.06 4.51 -0.15
CA GLY A 110 -1.39 3.24 -0.37
C GLY A 110 -0.89 3.16 -1.80
N LEU A 111 0.43 2.99 -1.97
CA LEU A 111 1.10 2.92 -3.27
C LEU A 111 1.51 1.48 -3.56
N SER A 112 1.21 1.00 -4.76
CA SER A 112 1.54 -0.35 -5.22
C SER A 112 2.07 -0.31 -6.65
N LEU A 113 3.14 -1.04 -6.92
CA LEU A 113 3.61 -1.34 -8.27
C LEU A 113 3.06 -2.72 -8.65
N THR A 114 2.45 -2.87 -9.83
CA THR A 114 1.85 -4.13 -10.29
C THR A 114 2.87 -5.21 -10.68
N ASP A 115 4.12 -5.05 -10.26
CA ASP A 115 5.22 -5.99 -10.47
C ASP A 115 5.49 -6.80 -9.20
N HIS A 116 5.56 -8.14 -9.34
CA HIS A 116 5.93 -9.07 -8.29
C HIS A 116 7.39 -9.51 -8.37
N SER A 117 8.15 -9.03 -9.37
CA SER A 117 9.55 -9.39 -9.56
C SER A 117 10.41 -8.91 -8.38
N PRO A 118 11.38 -9.74 -7.92
CA PRO A 118 12.39 -9.28 -6.97
C PRO A 118 13.22 -8.10 -7.47
N ASP A 119 13.38 -7.99 -8.80
CA ASP A 119 14.16 -6.95 -9.49
C ASP A 119 13.26 -5.84 -10.06
N ALA A 120 12.07 -5.64 -9.49
CA ALA A 120 11.10 -4.63 -9.95
C ALA A 120 11.73 -3.24 -10.00
N ASP A 121 11.50 -2.52 -11.12
CA ASP A 121 11.93 -1.15 -11.30
C ASP A 121 10.90 -0.16 -10.72
N PHE A 122 11.33 0.63 -9.75
CA PHE A 122 10.51 1.63 -9.08
C PHE A 122 10.68 3.05 -9.65
N GLU A 123 11.38 3.25 -10.76
CA GLU A 123 11.61 4.59 -11.32
C GLU A 123 10.29 5.31 -11.62
N ALA A 124 9.42 4.67 -12.40
CA ALA A 124 8.09 5.21 -12.70
C ALA A 124 7.27 5.44 -11.42
N SER A 125 7.32 4.48 -10.48
CA SER A 125 6.60 4.60 -9.22
C SER A 125 7.07 5.78 -8.39
N ALA A 126 8.37 6.07 -8.35
CA ALA A 126 8.92 7.22 -7.65
C ALA A 126 8.47 8.55 -8.30
N LEU A 127 8.54 8.64 -9.62
CA LEU A 127 8.13 9.83 -10.37
C LEU A 127 6.64 10.15 -10.15
N PHE A 128 5.78 9.17 -10.27
CA PHE A 128 4.35 9.38 -10.09
C PHE A 128 3.95 9.54 -8.62
N ALA A 129 4.69 8.91 -7.68
CA ALA A 129 4.50 9.17 -6.25
C ALA A 129 4.78 10.65 -5.93
N GLU A 130 5.82 11.26 -6.51
CA GLU A 130 6.10 12.69 -6.33
C GLU A 130 4.91 13.56 -6.74
N LYS A 131 4.33 13.28 -7.91
CA LYS A 131 3.16 14.01 -8.39
C LYS A 131 1.95 13.84 -7.47
N ILE A 132 1.65 12.59 -7.06
CA ILE A 132 0.51 12.29 -6.19
C ILE A 132 0.68 12.96 -4.82
N ILE A 133 1.87 12.90 -4.23
CA ILE A 133 2.19 13.57 -2.97
C ILE A 133 1.99 15.09 -3.09
N SER A 134 2.52 15.69 -4.16
CA SER A 134 2.34 17.12 -4.44
C SER A 134 0.87 17.49 -4.57
N ASP A 135 0.12 16.74 -5.35
CA ASP A 135 -1.31 16.98 -5.57
C ASP A 135 -2.10 16.85 -4.26
N MET A 136 -1.82 15.83 -3.44
CA MET A 136 -2.47 15.62 -2.14
C MET A 136 -2.14 16.71 -1.12
N LEU A 137 -0.90 17.20 -1.08
CA LEU A 137 -0.48 18.26 -0.16
C LEU A 137 -1.01 19.64 -0.56
N THR A 138 -1.21 19.88 -1.86
CA THR A 138 -1.72 21.14 -2.39
C THR A 138 -3.25 21.19 -2.49
N ALA A 139 -3.90 20.03 -2.58
CA ALA A 139 -5.35 19.95 -2.55
C ALA A 139 -5.84 20.39 -1.16
N ASN A 140 -6.76 21.34 -1.12
CA ASN A 140 -7.37 21.79 0.12
C ASN A 140 -8.39 20.73 0.61
N ILE A 141 -7.87 19.58 1.04
CA ILE A 141 -8.68 18.44 1.48
C ILE A 141 -9.13 18.70 2.92
N ASN A 142 -10.40 19.01 3.10
CA ASN A 142 -10.98 19.30 4.41
C ASN A 142 -11.37 18.04 5.20
N GLU A 143 -11.42 16.89 4.53
CA GLU A 143 -11.81 15.60 5.12
C GLU A 143 -10.71 14.56 4.91
N PRO A 144 -10.59 13.56 5.81
CA PRO A 144 -9.63 12.47 5.63
C PRO A 144 -9.94 11.70 4.34
N VAL A 145 -8.96 11.65 3.45
CA VAL A 145 -9.04 10.89 2.20
C VAL A 145 -8.04 9.74 2.28
N CYS A 146 -8.46 8.54 1.90
CA CYS A 146 -7.60 7.40 1.69
C CYS A 146 -7.62 7.01 0.21
N LEU A 147 -6.45 6.96 -0.44
CA LEU A 147 -6.33 6.57 -1.84
C LEU A 147 -5.60 5.24 -1.99
N ASN A 148 -6.18 4.33 -2.77
CA ASN A 148 -5.51 3.14 -3.27
C ASN A 148 -4.96 3.43 -4.66
N VAL A 149 -3.65 3.50 -4.78
CA VAL A 149 -2.95 3.84 -6.02
C VAL A 149 -2.14 2.65 -6.50
N ASN A 150 -2.47 2.16 -7.70
CA ASN A 150 -1.73 1.08 -8.34
C ASN A 150 -1.07 1.59 -9.63
N ILE A 151 0.21 1.34 -9.75
CA ILE A 151 1.06 1.82 -10.84
C ILE A 151 1.40 0.62 -11.72
N PRO A 152 1.05 0.64 -13.03
CA PRO A 152 1.35 -0.46 -13.93
C PRO A 152 2.86 -0.57 -14.19
N VAL A 153 3.30 -1.77 -14.58
CA VAL A 153 4.67 -2.00 -15.06
C VAL A 153 4.91 -1.20 -16.34
N GLY A 154 6.02 -0.50 -16.41
CA GLY A 154 6.41 0.24 -17.59
C GLY A 154 7.36 1.39 -17.28
N ARG A 155 8.04 1.90 -18.32
CA ARG A 155 8.84 3.11 -18.18
C ARG A 155 7.93 4.34 -18.03
N PRO A 156 8.41 5.44 -17.43
CA PRO A 156 7.61 6.65 -17.24
C PRO A 156 6.93 7.18 -18.51
N ASP A 157 7.61 7.06 -19.67
CA ASP A 157 7.10 7.51 -20.96
C ASP A 157 5.99 6.59 -21.55
N GLN A 158 5.82 5.39 -21.03
CA GLN A 158 4.81 4.43 -21.44
C GLN A 158 3.53 4.53 -20.60
N ILE A 159 3.61 5.12 -19.41
CA ILE A 159 2.47 5.30 -18.52
C ILE A 159 1.67 6.52 -18.96
N ARG A 160 0.39 6.32 -19.27
CA ARG A 160 -0.51 7.33 -19.86
C ARG A 160 -1.04 8.38 -18.87
N GLY A 161 -0.50 8.41 -17.64
CA GLY A 161 -0.98 9.24 -16.54
C GLY A 161 -1.86 8.46 -15.56
N TYR A 162 -2.65 9.16 -14.74
CA TYR A 162 -3.52 8.51 -13.77
C TYR A 162 -5.01 8.75 -14.05
N ARG A 163 -5.85 7.81 -13.59
CA ARG A 163 -7.30 7.91 -13.65
C ARG A 163 -7.91 7.64 -12.29
N VAL A 164 -8.83 8.50 -11.89
CA VAL A 164 -9.71 8.20 -10.76
C VAL A 164 -10.72 7.16 -11.22
N CYS A 165 -10.80 6.06 -10.50
CA CYS A 165 -11.58 4.87 -10.84
C CYS A 165 -12.38 4.43 -9.63
N ARG A 166 -13.36 3.56 -9.86
CA ARG A 166 -13.92 2.72 -8.80
C ARG A 166 -13.18 1.38 -8.73
N GLN A 167 -13.29 0.71 -7.62
CA GLN A 167 -12.82 -0.66 -7.45
C GLN A 167 -13.56 -1.61 -8.40
N ASN A 168 -12.84 -2.51 -9.06
CA ASN A 168 -13.40 -3.56 -9.91
C ASN A 168 -14.10 -4.63 -9.07
N ARG A 169 -15.16 -5.21 -9.61
CA ARG A 169 -15.83 -6.39 -9.06
C ARG A 169 -15.15 -7.65 -9.59
N GLY A 170 -14.11 -8.08 -8.91
CA GLY A 170 -13.41 -9.31 -9.22
C GLY A 170 -13.10 -10.06 -7.95
N TYR A 171 -12.70 -11.30 -8.08
CA TYR A 171 -12.26 -12.14 -6.96
C TYR A 171 -11.20 -13.13 -7.40
N TRP A 172 -10.44 -13.65 -6.44
CA TRP A 172 -9.53 -14.75 -6.66
C TRP A 172 -10.32 -16.04 -6.70
N LYS A 173 -10.23 -16.76 -7.84
CA LYS A 173 -10.72 -18.11 -7.95
C LYS A 173 -9.65 -19.01 -7.37
N GLU A 174 -9.79 -19.28 -6.10
CA GLU A 174 -8.79 -19.97 -5.30
C GLU A 174 -8.84 -21.46 -5.51
N GLU A 175 -7.67 -22.07 -5.65
CA GLU A 175 -7.48 -23.49 -5.68
C GLU A 175 -6.38 -23.88 -4.71
N PHE A 176 -6.68 -24.81 -3.82
CA PHE A 176 -5.67 -25.40 -2.97
C PHE A 176 -4.96 -26.51 -3.71
N TYR A 177 -3.69 -26.31 -3.98
CA TYR A 177 -2.85 -27.34 -4.59
C TYR A 177 -2.33 -28.28 -3.52
N CYS A 178 -2.86 -29.51 -3.50
CA CYS A 178 -2.49 -30.54 -2.53
C CYS A 178 -1.18 -31.26 -2.93
N ARG A 179 -0.27 -31.44 -1.98
CA ARG A 179 0.97 -32.21 -2.08
C ARG A 179 1.15 -33.08 -0.85
N LYS A 180 2.09 -34.04 -0.91
CA LYS A 180 2.50 -34.83 0.25
C LYS A 180 3.91 -34.46 0.70
N ASP A 181 4.11 -34.39 2.00
CA ASP A 181 5.43 -34.26 2.62
C ASP A 181 6.19 -35.61 2.54
N PRO A 182 7.50 -35.66 2.89
CA PRO A 182 8.27 -36.92 2.86
C PRO A 182 7.74 -38.01 3.80
N ARG A 183 6.82 -37.67 4.74
CA ARG A 183 6.18 -38.61 5.65
C ARG A 183 4.78 -39.03 5.17
N GLY A 184 4.38 -38.60 3.97
CA GLY A 184 3.08 -38.90 3.38
C GLY A 184 1.91 -38.07 3.88
N LYS A 185 2.13 -37.04 4.69
CA LYS A 185 1.10 -36.12 5.17
C LYS A 185 0.76 -35.10 4.08
N ASP A 186 -0.53 -34.86 3.86
CA ASP A 186 -0.99 -33.86 2.91
C ASP A 186 -0.70 -32.44 3.42
N TYR A 187 -0.23 -31.57 2.51
CA TYR A 187 -0.13 -30.12 2.71
C TYR A 187 -0.64 -29.39 1.49
N PHE A 188 -1.02 -28.13 1.66
CA PHE A 188 -1.72 -27.38 0.64
C PHE A 188 -1.03 -26.04 0.41
N TRP A 189 -0.89 -25.66 -0.85
CA TRP A 189 -0.54 -24.32 -1.27
C TRP A 189 -1.79 -23.61 -1.72
N LEU A 190 -2.02 -22.39 -1.19
CA LEU A 190 -3.02 -21.50 -1.75
C LEU A 190 -2.48 -20.96 -3.07
N THR A 191 -3.25 -21.16 -4.13
CA THR A 191 -3.01 -20.65 -5.49
C THR A 191 -4.26 -19.94 -5.97
N GLY A 192 -4.30 -19.52 -7.22
CA GLY A 192 -5.52 -19.00 -7.82
C GLY A 192 -5.22 -17.98 -8.90
N ASP A 193 -6.25 -17.76 -9.72
CA ASP A 193 -6.25 -16.73 -10.77
C ASP A 193 -7.30 -15.67 -10.46
N PHE A 194 -6.96 -14.41 -10.76
CA PHE A 194 -7.91 -13.33 -10.61
C PHE A 194 -8.99 -13.42 -11.69
N TYR A 195 -10.26 -13.40 -11.28
CA TYR A 195 -11.41 -13.40 -12.15
C TYR A 195 -12.10 -12.04 -12.14
N ASN A 196 -12.02 -11.32 -13.26
CA ASN A 196 -12.73 -10.07 -13.46
C ASN A 196 -14.20 -10.36 -13.83
N GLN A 197 -15.14 -9.90 -13.00
CA GLN A 197 -16.57 -10.09 -13.21
C GLN A 197 -17.20 -9.05 -14.15
N GLU A 198 -16.47 -7.98 -14.48
CA GLU A 198 -16.96 -6.86 -15.31
C GLU A 198 -15.90 -6.41 -16.32
N PRO A 199 -15.49 -7.32 -17.25
CA PRO A 199 -14.37 -7.08 -18.17
C PRO A 199 -14.60 -5.90 -19.11
N ASP A 200 -15.85 -5.56 -19.37
CA ASP A 200 -16.25 -4.47 -20.29
C ASP A 200 -16.38 -3.10 -19.57
N ALA A 201 -16.28 -3.06 -18.25
CA ALA A 201 -16.39 -1.82 -17.48
C ALA A 201 -15.11 -0.98 -17.61
N THR A 202 -15.24 0.24 -18.14
CA THR A 202 -14.11 1.13 -18.45
C THR A 202 -13.79 2.15 -17.35
N ASP A 203 -14.51 2.09 -16.24
CA ASP A 203 -14.40 3.00 -15.09
C ASP A 203 -13.71 2.36 -13.88
N THR A 204 -13.13 1.16 -14.04
CA THR A 204 -12.53 0.37 -12.97
C THR A 204 -11.00 0.50 -12.92
N ASP A 205 -10.42 0.18 -11.76
CA ASP A 205 -8.98 0.09 -11.54
C ASP A 205 -8.31 -0.95 -12.46
N GLU A 206 -8.92 -2.12 -12.63
CA GLU A 206 -8.42 -3.17 -13.52
C GLU A 206 -8.36 -2.70 -14.98
N TRP A 207 -9.41 -2.00 -15.45
CA TRP A 207 -9.39 -1.44 -16.79
C TRP A 207 -8.31 -0.38 -16.96
N ALA A 208 -8.15 0.51 -15.98
CA ALA A 208 -7.12 1.54 -16.01
C ALA A 208 -5.73 0.94 -16.14
N LEU A 209 -5.42 -0.05 -15.30
CA LEU A 209 -4.13 -0.75 -15.30
C LEU A 209 -3.88 -1.49 -16.62
N ALA A 210 -4.86 -2.22 -17.13
CA ALA A 210 -4.78 -2.95 -18.40
C ALA A 210 -4.55 -2.02 -19.61
N ASN A 211 -4.95 -0.73 -19.48
CA ASN A 211 -4.77 0.29 -20.52
C ASN A 211 -3.58 1.24 -20.28
N GLY A 212 -2.67 0.89 -19.38
CA GLY A 212 -1.44 1.64 -19.11
C GLY A 212 -1.64 2.93 -18.31
N TYR A 213 -2.74 3.05 -17.58
CA TYR A 213 -2.98 4.15 -16.65
C TYR A 213 -2.68 3.70 -15.21
N ILE A 214 -2.21 4.63 -14.40
CA ILE A 214 -2.21 4.48 -12.95
C ILE A 214 -3.66 4.55 -12.48
N SER A 215 -4.11 3.56 -11.71
CA SER A 215 -5.42 3.60 -11.07
C SER A 215 -5.35 4.34 -9.74
N VAL A 216 -6.32 5.23 -9.50
CA VAL A 216 -6.49 5.94 -8.23
C VAL A 216 -7.92 5.69 -7.75
N VAL A 217 -8.06 4.88 -6.73
CA VAL A 217 -9.36 4.53 -6.16
C VAL A 217 -9.52 5.19 -4.79
N PRO A 218 -10.46 6.11 -4.58
CA PRO A 218 -10.82 6.57 -3.26
C PRO A 218 -11.37 5.41 -2.43
N VAL A 219 -10.83 5.25 -1.22
CA VAL A 219 -11.26 4.21 -0.28
C VAL A 219 -11.96 4.89 0.88
N GLN A 220 -13.20 4.48 1.10
CA GLN A 220 -13.98 4.93 2.24
C GLN A 220 -14.36 3.72 3.08
N VAL A 221 -14.11 3.82 4.37
CA VAL A 221 -14.65 2.89 5.35
C VAL A 221 -15.78 3.62 6.06
N ASP A 222 -16.99 3.36 5.59
CA ASP A 222 -18.21 3.85 6.22
C ASP A 222 -18.67 2.81 7.25
N MET A 223 -18.81 3.26 8.48
CA MET A 223 -19.26 2.41 9.61
C MET A 223 -20.53 2.98 10.21
#